data_010954ce87fdb620c973fffeea7609b1
#
_entry.id   010954ce87fdb620c973fffeea7609b1
#
_cell.length_a   1.000
_cell.length_b   1.000
_cell.length_c   1.000
_cell.angle_alpha   90.00
_cell.angle_beta   90.00
_cell.angle_gamma   90.00
#
_symmetry.space_group_name_H-M   'P 1'
#
loop_
_entity.id
_entity.type
_entity.pdbx_description
1 polymer ?
#
loop_
_entity_poly.entity_id
_entity_poly.type
_entity_poly.pdbx_seq_one_letter_code
_entity_poly.pdbx_strand_id
1 'polypeptide(L)'
;AIDMALGVLGRLRDGGIDEEMLQSAQKYLLGQYPPTLETAEQVGGQLAVLEADGVVVGYFNNYGSELMSATTETVAATIDTVYPGTDDVVLVLLGDAEKIREAVTQYGPVTEMAITEPAFRVPPAAED
;
A
#
# COMPACT_ATOMS: atom_id res chain seq x y z
N ALA A 1 -3.70 -10.36 14.73
CA ALA A 1 -3.67 -9.91 13.32
C ALA A 1 -2.95 -8.57 13.21
N ILE A 2 -3.33 -7.52 13.96
CA ILE A 2 -2.73 -6.17 13.90
C ILE A 2 -1.23 -6.23 14.19
N ASP A 3 -0.81 -6.82 15.31
CA ASP A 3 0.62 -6.96 15.67
C ASP A 3 1.44 -7.64 14.57
N MET A 4 0.84 -8.64 13.92
CA MET A 4 1.51 -9.34 12.83
C MET A 4 1.68 -8.42 11.61
N ALA A 5 0.65 -7.64 11.27
CA ALA A 5 0.72 -6.68 10.16
C ALA A 5 1.75 -5.57 10.42
N LEU A 6 1.70 -4.96 11.61
CA LEU A 6 2.69 -3.96 12.04
C LEU A 6 4.11 -4.55 12.10
N GLY A 7 4.23 -5.81 12.56
CA GLY A 7 5.52 -6.51 12.56
C GLY A 7 6.06 -6.79 11.15
N VAL A 8 5.20 -7.01 10.14
CA VAL A 8 5.63 -7.11 8.73
C VAL A 8 6.13 -5.77 8.23
N LEU A 9 5.37 -4.70 8.49
CA LEU A 9 5.74 -3.34 8.10
C LEU A 9 7.08 -2.92 8.74
N GLY A 10 7.27 -3.19 10.05
CA GLY A 10 8.51 -2.91 10.74
C GLY A 10 9.70 -3.65 10.13
N ARG A 11 9.57 -4.95 9.88
CA ARG A 11 10.64 -5.73 9.24
C ARG A 11 10.97 -5.24 7.84
N LEU A 12 9.97 -4.82 7.07
CA LEU A 12 10.18 -4.25 5.73
C LEU A 12 11.02 -2.97 5.81
N ARG A 13 10.71 -2.09 6.77
CA ARG A 13 11.45 -0.84 6.96
C ARG A 13 12.86 -1.03 7.50
N ASP A 14 13.03 -1.93 8.47
CA ASP A 14 14.31 -2.15 9.15
C ASP A 14 15.29 -2.98 8.31
N GLY A 15 14.80 -3.98 7.60
CA GLY A 15 15.60 -4.94 6.86
C GLY A 15 15.49 -4.85 5.34
N GLY A 16 14.48 -4.14 4.84
CA GLY A 16 14.20 -4.10 3.41
C GLY A 16 13.87 -5.48 2.83
N ILE A 17 14.30 -5.72 1.61
CA ILE A 17 14.21 -7.00 0.93
C ILE A 17 15.60 -7.49 0.55
N ASP A 18 15.80 -8.80 0.55
CA ASP A 18 17.02 -9.41 0.03
C ASP A 18 16.97 -9.60 -1.48
N GLU A 19 18.08 -10.01 -2.07
CA GLU A 19 18.22 -10.21 -3.51
C GLU A 19 17.27 -11.30 -4.04
N GLU A 20 17.03 -12.37 -3.29
CA GLU A 20 16.14 -13.45 -3.68
C GLU A 20 14.68 -12.97 -3.73
N MET A 21 14.27 -12.20 -2.73
CA MET A 21 12.94 -11.56 -2.69
C MET A 21 12.76 -10.58 -3.84
N LEU A 22 13.77 -9.74 -4.12
CA LEU A 22 13.74 -8.80 -5.24
C LEU A 22 13.55 -9.52 -6.56
N GLN A 23 14.38 -10.52 -6.85
CA GLN A 23 14.30 -11.28 -8.09
C GLN A 23 12.96 -12.02 -8.23
N SER A 24 12.43 -12.55 -7.14
CA SER A 24 11.12 -13.20 -7.12
C SER A 24 10.01 -12.20 -7.46
N ALA A 25 10.04 -11.02 -6.85
CA ALA A 25 9.08 -9.95 -7.11
C ALA A 25 9.15 -9.44 -8.56
N GLN A 26 10.37 -9.22 -9.08
CA GLN A 26 10.58 -8.80 -10.47
C GLN A 26 10.00 -9.82 -11.47
N LYS A 27 10.28 -11.12 -11.28
CA LYS A 27 9.74 -12.18 -12.14
C LYS A 27 8.23 -12.26 -12.08
N TYR A 28 7.66 -12.13 -10.87
CA TYR A 28 6.22 -12.14 -10.66
C TYR A 28 5.54 -10.97 -11.38
N LEU A 29 6.02 -9.75 -11.18
CA LEU A 29 5.47 -8.54 -11.79
C LEU A 29 5.60 -8.56 -13.33
N LEU A 30 6.75 -8.99 -13.85
CA LEU A 30 6.93 -9.17 -15.30
C LEU A 30 5.96 -10.19 -15.89
N GLY A 31 5.70 -11.29 -15.17
CA GLY A 31 4.75 -12.30 -15.63
C GLY A 31 3.29 -11.84 -15.61
N GLN A 32 2.97 -10.91 -14.71
CA GLN A 32 1.62 -10.35 -14.57
C GLN A 32 1.33 -9.21 -15.55
N TYR A 33 2.36 -8.56 -16.07
CA TYR A 33 2.19 -7.36 -16.89
C TYR A 33 1.56 -7.64 -18.28
N PRO A 34 2.00 -8.61 -19.10
CA PRO A 34 1.43 -8.86 -20.41
C PRO A 34 -0.09 -9.12 -20.42
N PRO A 35 -0.67 -9.91 -19.48
CA PRO A 35 -2.11 -10.10 -19.43
C PRO A 35 -2.93 -8.81 -19.21
N THR A 36 -2.31 -7.76 -18.70
CA THR A 36 -2.99 -6.46 -18.52
C THR A 36 -3.05 -5.61 -19.79
N LEU A 37 -2.46 -6.09 -20.89
CA LEU A 37 -2.28 -5.38 -22.17
C LEU A 37 -2.89 -6.13 -23.36
N GLU A 38 -3.75 -7.11 -23.12
CA GLU A 38 -4.27 -7.99 -24.17
C GLU A 38 -5.32 -7.31 -25.05
N THR A 39 -6.01 -6.30 -24.54
CA THR A 39 -7.07 -5.59 -25.28
C THR A 39 -6.79 -4.11 -25.42
N ALA A 40 -7.32 -3.50 -26.48
CA ALA A 40 -7.22 -2.05 -26.69
C ALA A 40 -7.82 -1.24 -25.53
N GLU A 41 -8.85 -1.75 -24.89
CA GLU A 41 -9.49 -1.13 -23.71
C GLU A 41 -8.53 -1.12 -22.52
N GLN A 42 -7.86 -2.24 -22.24
CA GLN A 42 -6.86 -2.34 -21.18
C GLN A 42 -5.69 -1.37 -21.42
N VAL A 43 -5.14 -1.37 -22.63
CA VAL A 43 -4.05 -0.46 -23.01
C VAL A 43 -4.49 1.02 -22.89
N GLY A 44 -5.67 1.34 -23.44
CA GLY A 44 -6.23 2.70 -23.36
C GLY A 44 -6.50 3.15 -21.93
N GLY A 45 -7.02 2.25 -21.08
CA GLY A 45 -7.25 2.51 -19.66
C GLY A 45 -5.95 2.81 -18.91
N GLN A 46 -4.92 2.00 -19.11
CA GLN A 46 -3.61 2.25 -18.47
C GLN A 46 -2.98 3.56 -18.94
N LEU A 47 -3.01 3.86 -20.23
CA LEU A 47 -2.49 5.12 -20.76
C LEU A 47 -3.23 6.34 -20.21
N ALA A 48 -4.56 6.23 -20.04
CA ALA A 48 -5.37 7.31 -19.46
C ALA A 48 -5.00 7.57 -17.98
N VAL A 49 -4.72 6.51 -17.20
CA VAL A 49 -4.26 6.65 -15.80
C VAL A 49 -2.87 7.31 -15.76
N LEU A 50 -1.92 6.84 -16.56
CA LEU A 50 -0.59 7.45 -16.61
C LEU A 50 -0.63 8.93 -16.98
N GLU A 51 -1.47 9.28 -17.95
CA GLU A 51 -1.66 10.69 -18.37
C GLU A 51 -2.29 11.51 -17.22
N ALA A 52 -3.29 10.98 -16.53
CA ALA A 52 -3.93 11.67 -15.41
C ALA A 52 -2.96 11.89 -14.23
N ASP A 53 -2.03 10.95 -14.01
CA ASP A 53 -1.01 11.03 -12.97
C ASP A 53 0.23 11.84 -13.40
N GLY A 54 0.25 12.34 -14.63
CA GLY A 54 1.39 13.10 -15.19
C GLY A 54 2.63 12.25 -15.48
N VAL A 55 2.44 10.93 -15.59
CA VAL A 55 3.53 9.99 -15.91
C VAL A 55 3.74 9.93 -17.42
N VAL A 56 4.99 10.12 -17.87
CA VAL A 56 5.31 10.08 -19.30
C VAL A 56 5.00 8.71 -19.93
N VAL A 57 4.41 8.71 -21.12
CA VAL A 57 4.05 7.48 -21.86
C VAL A 57 5.24 6.55 -22.08
N GLY A 58 6.47 7.08 -22.10
CA GLY A 58 7.71 6.27 -22.15
C GLY A 58 7.82 5.24 -21.04
N TYR A 59 7.25 5.50 -19.87
CA TYR A 59 7.19 4.53 -18.77
C TYR A 59 6.48 3.23 -19.16
N PHE A 60 5.38 3.34 -19.89
CA PHE A 60 4.63 2.18 -20.38
C PHE A 60 5.49 1.23 -21.23
N ASN A 61 6.29 1.79 -22.13
CA ASN A 61 7.17 1.00 -22.99
C ASN A 61 8.40 0.45 -22.27
N ASN A 62 8.84 1.14 -21.22
CA ASN A 62 10.08 0.83 -20.49
C ASN A 62 9.83 0.06 -19.18
N TYR A 63 8.55 -0.22 -18.83
CA TYR A 63 8.19 -0.84 -17.55
C TYR A 63 9.06 -2.04 -17.21
N GLY A 64 9.23 -2.98 -18.13
CA GLY A 64 10.02 -4.18 -17.89
C GLY A 64 11.50 -3.89 -17.65
N SER A 65 12.09 -2.98 -18.38
CA SER A 65 13.50 -2.59 -18.20
C SER A 65 13.72 -1.80 -16.91
N GLU A 66 12.82 -0.88 -16.59
CA GLU A 66 12.84 -0.13 -15.33
C GLU A 66 12.72 -1.06 -14.11
N LEU A 67 11.75 -1.99 -14.17
CA LEU A 67 11.56 -2.99 -13.11
C LEU A 67 12.80 -3.85 -12.91
N MET A 68 13.44 -4.31 -13.98
CA MET A 68 14.66 -5.12 -13.91
C MET A 68 15.91 -4.33 -13.50
N SER A 69 15.88 -3.01 -13.61
CA SER A 69 16.98 -2.14 -13.16
C SER A 69 16.95 -1.84 -11.65
N ALA A 70 15.83 -2.15 -10.98
CA ALA A 70 15.71 -1.96 -9.54
C ALA A 70 16.71 -2.84 -8.78
N THR A 71 17.36 -2.26 -7.80
CA THR A 71 18.31 -2.94 -6.89
C THR A 71 17.75 -2.95 -5.47
N THR A 72 18.31 -3.77 -4.58
CA THR A 72 17.92 -3.78 -3.16
C THR A 72 18.10 -2.42 -2.51
N GLU A 73 19.14 -1.65 -2.91
CA GLU A 73 19.40 -0.30 -2.40
C GLU A 73 18.33 0.70 -2.86
N THR A 74 17.94 0.67 -4.15
CA THR A 74 16.90 1.58 -4.65
C THR A 74 15.52 1.24 -4.06
N VAL A 75 15.23 -0.04 -3.84
CA VAL A 75 14.00 -0.47 -3.18
C VAL A 75 14.01 -0.04 -1.70
N ALA A 76 15.11 -0.20 -0.98
CA ALA A 76 15.22 0.25 0.40
C ALA A 76 15.00 1.77 0.53
N ALA A 77 15.62 2.57 -0.33
CA ALA A 77 15.41 4.02 -0.35
C ALA A 77 13.95 4.40 -0.66
N THR A 78 13.29 3.63 -1.51
CA THR A 78 11.86 3.83 -1.82
C THR A 78 10.99 3.48 -0.61
N ILE A 79 11.28 2.37 0.07
CA ILE A 79 10.57 1.96 1.29
C ILE A 79 10.64 3.07 2.33
N ASP A 80 11.83 3.61 2.59
CA ASP A 80 12.03 4.70 3.56
C ASP A 80 11.21 5.96 3.23
N THR A 81 11.01 6.23 1.94
CA THR A 81 10.32 7.43 1.47
C THR A 81 8.80 7.26 1.43
N VAL A 82 8.32 6.08 1.03
CA VAL A 82 6.91 5.83 0.68
C VAL A 82 6.13 5.16 1.80
N TYR A 83 6.76 4.25 2.55
CA TYR A 83 6.04 3.51 3.59
C TYR A 83 6.05 4.26 4.92
N PRO A 84 4.90 4.34 5.60
CA PRO A 84 4.81 4.99 6.92
C PRO A 84 5.59 4.19 7.98
N GLY A 85 5.95 4.85 9.07
CA GLY A 85 6.38 4.19 10.30
C GLY A 85 5.25 3.36 10.91
N THR A 86 5.58 2.43 11.79
CA THR A 86 4.56 1.60 12.47
C THR A 86 3.68 2.42 13.42
N ASP A 87 4.09 3.61 13.77
CA ASP A 87 3.41 4.60 14.59
C ASP A 87 2.65 5.67 13.77
N ASP A 88 2.82 5.66 12.45
CA ASP A 88 2.19 6.61 11.51
C ASP A 88 1.24 5.87 10.55
N VAL A 89 0.38 5.02 11.09
CA VAL A 89 -0.60 4.22 10.35
C VAL A 89 -2.01 4.52 10.82
N VAL A 90 -2.97 4.43 9.92
CA VAL A 90 -4.40 4.46 10.23
C VAL A 90 -4.94 3.05 10.19
N LEU A 91 -5.48 2.60 11.32
CA LEU A 91 -6.11 1.28 11.43
C LEU A 91 -7.63 1.42 11.29
N VAL A 92 -8.20 0.83 10.25
CA VAL A 92 -9.66 0.77 10.06
C VAL A 92 -10.12 -0.65 10.37
N LEU A 93 -10.98 -0.78 11.39
CA LEU A 93 -11.46 -2.06 11.88
C LEU A 93 -12.98 -2.14 11.74
N LEU A 94 -13.45 -3.17 11.07
CA LEU A 94 -14.87 -3.46 10.95
C LEU A 94 -15.21 -4.67 11.82
N GLY A 95 -16.14 -4.50 12.76
CA GLY A 95 -16.53 -5.59 13.65
C GLY A 95 -17.49 -5.16 14.75
N ASP A 96 -17.70 -6.05 15.71
CA ASP A 96 -18.48 -5.80 16.91
C ASP A 96 -17.66 -4.92 17.86
N ALA A 97 -18.00 -3.62 17.91
CA ALA A 97 -17.27 -2.63 18.72
C ALA A 97 -17.19 -2.99 20.20
N GLU A 98 -18.24 -3.61 20.77
CA GLU A 98 -18.24 -4.00 22.18
C GLU A 98 -17.17 -5.04 22.51
N LYS A 99 -16.85 -5.92 21.53
CA LYS A 99 -15.87 -7.00 21.71
C LYS A 99 -14.43 -6.56 21.42
N ILE A 100 -14.23 -5.58 20.53
CA ILE A 100 -12.89 -5.23 20.08
C ILE A 100 -12.35 -3.95 20.72
N ARG A 101 -13.21 -3.08 21.27
CA ARG A 101 -12.85 -1.76 21.80
C ARG A 101 -11.66 -1.80 22.74
N GLU A 102 -11.72 -2.64 23.78
CA GLU A 102 -10.65 -2.73 24.78
C GLU A 102 -9.33 -3.23 24.15
N ALA A 103 -9.42 -4.20 23.25
CA ALA A 103 -8.24 -4.79 22.63
C ALA A 103 -7.52 -3.84 21.65
N VAL A 104 -8.21 -2.84 21.09
CA VAL A 104 -7.63 -1.96 20.08
C VAL A 104 -7.09 -0.65 20.64
N THR A 105 -7.47 -0.26 21.86
CA THR A 105 -6.98 0.98 22.51
C THR A 105 -5.46 1.00 22.69
N GLN A 106 -4.81 -0.17 22.74
CA GLN A 106 -3.35 -0.26 22.83
C GLN A 106 -2.62 0.25 21.58
N TYR A 107 -3.33 0.38 20.44
CA TYR A 107 -2.73 0.82 19.18
C TYR A 107 -2.89 2.33 18.93
N GLY A 108 -3.67 3.03 19.74
CA GLY A 108 -3.86 4.47 19.62
C GLY A 108 -5.29 4.93 19.95
N PRO A 109 -5.60 6.20 19.69
CA PRO A 109 -6.93 6.76 19.88
C PRO A 109 -7.95 6.04 19.00
N VAL A 110 -9.12 5.71 19.57
CA VAL A 110 -10.18 5.00 18.85
C VAL A 110 -11.35 5.94 18.60
N THR A 111 -11.74 6.05 17.33
CA THR A 111 -12.98 6.72 16.91
C THR A 111 -13.95 5.66 16.42
N GLU A 112 -15.10 5.55 17.06
CA GLU A 112 -16.15 4.60 16.67
C GLU A 112 -17.19 5.29 15.78
N MET A 113 -17.57 4.60 14.72
CA MET A 113 -18.65 5.03 13.83
C MET A 113 -19.59 3.86 13.57
N ALA A 114 -20.89 4.10 13.60
CA ALA A 114 -21.86 3.10 13.21
C ALA A 114 -21.79 2.89 11.69
N ILE A 115 -21.87 1.63 11.24
CA ILE A 115 -21.88 1.30 9.79
C ILE A 115 -23.09 1.93 9.06
N THR A 116 -24.13 2.31 9.81
CA THR A 116 -25.31 2.99 9.32
C THR A 116 -25.16 4.51 9.26
N GLU A 117 -24.04 5.06 9.74
CA GLU A 117 -23.80 6.49 9.70
C GLU A 117 -23.63 6.96 8.26
N PRO A 118 -24.50 7.84 7.76
CA PRO A 118 -24.41 8.32 6.39
C PRO A 118 -23.13 9.16 6.21
N ALA A 119 -22.38 8.84 5.16
CA ALA A 119 -21.14 9.51 4.78
C ALA A 119 -19.94 9.31 5.72
N PHE A 120 -19.97 8.37 6.67
CA PHE A 120 -18.85 8.04 7.58
C PHE A 120 -18.15 9.30 8.13
N ARG A 121 -18.92 10.27 8.60
CA ARG A 121 -18.37 11.49 9.17
C ARG A 121 -17.73 11.17 10.53
N VAL A 122 -16.45 11.47 10.63
CA VAL A 122 -15.75 11.43 11.92
C VAL A 122 -16.40 12.43 12.86
N PRO A 123 -16.86 12.03 14.06
CA PRO A 123 -17.36 12.98 15.05
C PRO A 123 -16.29 14.05 15.33
N PRO A 124 -16.67 15.33 15.57
CA PRO A 124 -15.70 16.32 16.02
C PRO A 124 -15.03 15.82 17.31
N ALA A 125 -13.72 16.02 17.42
CA ALA A 125 -13.01 15.71 18.64
C ALA A 125 -13.74 16.38 19.83
N ALA A 126 -13.95 15.62 20.90
CA ALA A 126 -14.50 16.21 22.13
C ALA A 126 -13.57 17.33 22.56
N GLU A 127 -14.09 18.56 22.64
CA GLU A 127 -13.37 19.68 23.26
C GLU A 127 -13.27 19.38 24.77
N ASP A 128 -12.04 19.20 25.27
CA ASP A 128 -11.73 19.08 26.70
C ASP A 128 -11.89 20.43 27.42
#